data_43d5e307eae476fad06d1998712fae74
#
_entry.id   43d5e307eae476fad06d1998712fae74
#
_cell.length_a   1.000
_cell.length_b   1.000
_cell.length_c   1.000
_cell.angle_alpha   90.00
_cell.angle_beta   90.00
_cell.angle_gamma   90.00
#
_symmetry.space_group_name_H-M   'P 1'
#
loop_
_entity.id
_entity.type
_entity.pdbx_description
1 polymer ?
#
loop_
_entity_poly.entity_id
_entity_poly.type
_entity_poly.pdbx_seq_one_letter_code
_entity_poly.pdbx_strand_id
1 'polypeptide(L)'
;MLSSIQSFLRRFTAHPLLPKVVPIRTLKAKHRPLVLHHLLQLSDADRFLRFGYLANDAQITRYVEKLDFTRDEVFGVFNRRLQLIAMAHLGYGATPQADAEFGVSVLKSARGLGLGARLFARAGMHARNRNVKTMCIHALTQNSAMLKIAINAGARVVYYGTEAEAYLQLPAPAMDTRLAQRLEQRFADADYFLKKQWLRANGSR
;
A
#
# COMPACT_ATOMS: atom_id res chain seq x y z
N MET A 1 -7.07 -21.82 17.33
CA MET A 1 -6.92 -21.27 15.96
C MET A 1 -7.41 -19.83 15.79
N LEU A 2 -8.43 -19.38 16.51
CA LEU A 2 -8.87 -17.95 16.51
C LEU A 2 -7.84 -16.97 17.12
N SER A 3 -6.93 -17.45 17.97
CA SER A 3 -5.95 -16.59 18.66
C SER A 3 -4.84 -16.01 17.75
N SER A 4 -4.46 -16.72 16.69
CA SER A 4 -3.38 -16.27 15.78
C SER A 4 -3.81 -15.11 14.86
N ILE A 5 -5.07 -15.07 14.45
CA ILE A 5 -5.62 -14.00 13.59
C ILE A 5 -5.82 -12.74 14.42
N GLN A 6 -6.33 -12.88 15.63
CA GLN A 6 -6.48 -11.75 16.54
C GLN A 6 -5.11 -11.18 16.96
N SER A 7 -4.06 -12.01 17.10
CA SER A 7 -2.71 -11.52 17.38
C SER A 7 -2.07 -10.82 16.18
N PHE A 8 -2.29 -11.32 14.96
CA PHE A 8 -1.83 -10.68 13.74
C PHE A 8 -2.52 -9.31 13.53
N LEU A 9 -3.85 -9.26 13.67
CA LEU A 9 -4.61 -8.02 13.58
C LEU A 9 -4.33 -7.06 14.75
N ARG A 10 -4.13 -7.58 15.99
CA ARG A 10 -3.80 -6.76 17.17
C ARG A 10 -2.43 -6.10 17.08
N ARG A 11 -1.44 -6.70 16.42
CA ARG A 11 -0.14 -6.06 16.19
C ARG A 11 -0.22 -4.83 15.28
N PHE A 12 -1.28 -4.73 14.46
CA PHE A 12 -1.54 -3.57 13.61
C PHE A 12 -2.46 -2.52 14.25
N THR A 13 -3.07 -2.79 15.41
CA THR A 13 -4.12 -1.94 16.02
C THR A 13 -3.70 -1.24 17.31
N ALA A 14 -2.43 -1.20 17.68
CA ALA A 14 -1.95 -0.54 18.90
C ALA A 14 -1.98 1.00 18.79
N HIS A 15 -3.16 1.57 18.50
CA HIS A 15 -3.53 2.95 18.80
C HIS A 15 -4.94 2.98 19.38
N PRO A 16 -5.18 3.63 20.54
CA PRO A 16 -6.43 3.54 21.30
C PRO A 16 -7.59 4.41 20.78
N LEU A 17 -7.56 4.84 19.53
CA LEU A 17 -8.71 5.46 18.88
C LEU A 17 -9.34 4.42 17.95
N LEU A 18 -10.66 4.18 18.12
CA LEU A 18 -11.48 3.29 17.31
C LEU A 18 -10.93 3.17 15.88
N PRO A 19 -10.72 1.97 15.34
CA PRO A 19 -10.12 1.81 14.02
C PRO A 19 -11.05 2.47 13.02
N LYS A 20 -10.75 3.72 12.65
CA LYS A 20 -11.41 4.38 11.54
C LYS A 20 -11.11 3.51 10.33
N VAL A 21 -12.09 2.73 9.88
CA VAL A 21 -11.94 1.87 8.70
C VAL A 21 -11.52 2.77 7.55
N VAL A 22 -10.31 2.60 7.05
CA VAL A 22 -9.82 3.34 5.90
C VAL A 22 -10.10 2.51 4.66
N PRO A 23 -10.97 2.98 3.76
CA PRO A 23 -11.25 2.27 2.52
C PRO A 23 -10.00 2.23 1.64
N ILE A 24 -9.42 1.04 1.48
CA ILE A 24 -8.28 0.80 0.59
C ILE A 24 -8.80 0.11 -0.66
N ARG A 25 -8.71 0.78 -1.78
CA ARG A 25 -9.21 0.29 -3.07
C ARG A 25 -8.09 -0.30 -3.92
N THR A 26 -8.35 -1.44 -4.57
CA THR A 26 -7.50 -1.92 -5.65
C THR A 26 -7.69 -1.02 -6.89
N LEU A 27 -6.58 -0.51 -7.40
CA LEU A 27 -6.54 0.32 -8.59
C LEU A 27 -6.38 -0.56 -9.84
N LYS A 28 -6.93 -0.10 -10.95
CA LYS A 28 -6.88 -0.76 -12.27
C LYS A 28 -6.22 0.18 -13.28
N ALA A 29 -5.92 -0.29 -14.48
CA ALA A 29 -5.27 0.48 -15.54
C ALA A 29 -5.94 1.85 -15.80
N LYS A 30 -7.27 1.95 -15.71
CA LYS A 30 -7.99 3.23 -15.83
C LYS A 30 -7.65 4.28 -14.76
N HIS A 31 -7.04 3.88 -13.65
CA HIS A 31 -6.60 4.78 -12.58
C HIS A 31 -5.15 5.25 -12.75
N ARG A 32 -4.46 4.83 -13.82
CA ARG A 32 -3.08 5.23 -14.13
C ARG A 32 -2.85 6.76 -14.07
N PRO A 33 -3.72 7.62 -14.59
CA PRO A 33 -3.55 9.07 -14.46
C PRO A 33 -3.59 9.56 -13.01
N LEU A 34 -4.38 8.93 -12.13
CA LEU A 34 -4.43 9.28 -10.71
C LEU A 34 -3.17 8.84 -9.97
N VAL A 35 -2.60 7.69 -10.35
CA VAL A 35 -1.31 7.21 -9.82
C VAL A 35 -0.19 8.17 -10.23
N LEU A 36 -0.13 8.58 -11.49
CA LEU A 36 0.83 9.56 -11.98
C LEU A 36 0.71 10.87 -11.22
N HIS A 37 -0.50 11.42 -11.13
CA HIS A 37 -0.75 12.67 -10.42
C HIS A 37 -0.32 12.60 -8.96
N HIS A 38 -0.59 11.48 -8.26
CA HIS A 38 -0.16 11.27 -6.87
C HIS A 38 1.37 11.29 -6.74
N LEU A 39 2.08 10.55 -7.59
CA LEU A 39 3.53 10.44 -7.50
C LEU A 39 4.25 11.75 -7.87
N LEU A 40 3.70 12.53 -8.81
CA LEU A 40 4.23 13.85 -9.16
C LEU A 40 4.08 14.89 -8.04
N GLN A 41 3.13 14.70 -7.10
CA GLN A 41 2.96 15.57 -5.93
C GLN A 41 3.97 15.29 -4.80
N LEU A 42 4.77 14.22 -4.91
CA LEU A 42 5.79 13.92 -3.92
C LEU A 42 6.89 14.99 -3.98
N SER A 43 7.32 15.44 -2.80
CA SER A 43 8.53 16.27 -2.67
C SER A 43 9.78 15.50 -3.09
N ASP A 44 10.86 16.21 -3.40
CA ASP A 44 12.14 15.59 -3.77
C ASP A 44 12.63 14.60 -2.71
N ALA A 45 12.52 14.95 -1.44
CA ALA A 45 12.85 14.04 -0.34
C ALA A 45 11.97 12.78 -0.33
N ASP A 46 10.68 12.92 -0.64
CA ASP A 46 9.77 11.77 -0.70
C ASP A 46 10.00 10.89 -1.93
N ARG A 47 10.35 11.51 -3.07
CA ARG A 47 10.77 10.79 -4.27
C ARG A 47 12.02 9.97 -4.00
N PHE A 48 13.02 10.58 -3.34
CA PHE A 48 14.24 9.90 -2.94
C PHE A 48 13.96 8.69 -2.02
N LEU A 49 13.11 8.87 -0.99
CA LEU A 49 12.74 7.78 -0.09
C LEU A 49 11.90 6.68 -0.78
N ARG A 50 11.12 7.03 -1.82
CA ARG A 50 10.24 6.10 -2.53
C ARG A 50 10.96 5.28 -3.60
N PHE A 51 11.92 5.88 -4.29
CA PHE A 51 12.58 5.29 -5.46
C PHE A 51 14.05 4.91 -5.21
N GLY A 52 14.64 5.31 -4.07
CA GLY A 52 16.06 5.14 -3.78
C GLY A 52 16.97 6.17 -4.47
N TYR A 53 16.39 7.02 -5.32
CA TYR A 53 17.08 8.11 -6.02
C TYR A 53 16.12 9.29 -6.26
N LEU A 54 16.68 10.47 -6.57
CA LEU A 54 15.89 11.67 -6.86
C LEU A 54 15.24 11.53 -8.26
N ALA A 55 14.06 10.90 -8.29
CA ALA A 55 13.31 10.67 -9.51
C ALA A 55 12.71 11.98 -10.05
N ASN A 56 13.05 12.36 -11.29
CA ASN A 56 12.40 13.46 -11.99
C ASN A 56 11.05 13.05 -12.59
N ASP A 57 10.28 14.03 -13.06
CA ASP A 57 8.93 13.80 -13.59
C ASP A 57 8.90 12.82 -14.77
N ALA A 58 9.89 12.85 -15.65
CA ALA A 58 9.99 11.93 -16.77
C ALA A 58 10.24 10.47 -16.32
N GLN A 59 11.04 10.28 -15.27
CA GLN A 59 11.29 8.97 -14.69
C GLN A 59 10.04 8.43 -13.97
N ILE A 60 9.32 9.28 -13.23
CA ILE A 60 8.04 8.93 -12.59
C ILE A 60 7.01 8.55 -13.66
N THR A 61 6.91 9.32 -14.74
CA THR A 61 6.00 9.03 -15.85
C THR A 61 6.30 7.66 -16.46
N ARG A 62 7.56 7.37 -16.78
CA ARG A 62 7.99 6.06 -17.28
C ARG A 62 7.73 4.91 -16.31
N TYR A 63 7.93 5.14 -15.00
CA TYR A 63 7.57 4.15 -13.98
C TYR A 63 6.07 3.82 -14.02
N VAL A 64 5.22 4.85 -14.08
CA VAL A 64 3.77 4.67 -14.11
C VAL A 64 3.29 4.01 -15.41
N GLU A 65 3.90 4.34 -16.55
CA GLU A 65 3.62 3.70 -17.84
C GLU A 65 3.93 2.21 -17.83
N LYS A 66 5.00 1.81 -17.14
CA LYS A 66 5.44 0.41 -17.01
C LYS A 66 4.67 -0.40 -15.97
N LEU A 67 3.81 0.22 -15.16
CA LEU A 67 2.98 -0.53 -14.20
C LEU A 67 2.08 -1.54 -14.93
N ASP A 68 2.23 -2.80 -14.61
CA ASP A 68 1.40 -3.88 -15.15
C ASP A 68 0.27 -4.23 -14.20
N PHE A 69 -0.89 -3.59 -14.40
CA PHE A 69 -2.09 -3.81 -13.59
C PHE A 69 -2.74 -5.21 -13.77
N THR A 70 -2.21 -6.05 -14.66
CA THR A 70 -2.66 -7.45 -14.82
C THR A 70 -1.84 -8.40 -13.98
N ARG A 71 -0.55 -8.10 -13.80
CA ARG A 71 0.39 -8.87 -13.00
C ARG A 71 0.45 -8.34 -11.57
N ASP A 72 0.66 -7.04 -11.41
CA ASP A 72 0.92 -6.37 -10.15
C ASP A 72 -0.37 -5.87 -9.49
N GLU A 73 -0.32 -5.65 -8.19
CA GLU A 73 -1.42 -5.04 -7.47
C GLU A 73 -1.07 -3.61 -7.03
N VAL A 74 -1.96 -2.69 -7.32
CA VAL A 74 -1.84 -1.31 -6.89
C VAL A 74 -3.01 -0.97 -5.98
N PHE A 75 -2.72 -0.50 -4.78
CA PHE A 75 -3.73 -0.10 -3.79
C PHE A 75 -3.73 1.40 -3.61
N GLY A 76 -4.90 1.98 -3.33
CA GLY A 76 -5.05 3.41 -3.14
C GLY A 76 -6.05 3.80 -2.06
N VAL A 77 -5.76 4.90 -1.38
CA VAL A 77 -6.65 5.58 -0.44
C VAL A 77 -7.05 6.92 -1.02
N PHE A 78 -8.34 7.18 -1.07
CA PHE A 78 -8.92 8.40 -1.61
C PHE A 78 -9.50 9.28 -0.50
N ASN A 79 -9.25 10.58 -0.57
CA ASN A 79 -9.94 11.56 0.28
C ASN A 79 -11.38 11.79 -0.19
N ARG A 80 -12.11 12.70 0.48
CA ARG A 80 -13.50 13.03 0.13
C ARG A 80 -13.64 13.68 -1.26
N ARG A 81 -12.58 14.30 -1.79
CA ARG A 81 -12.52 14.90 -3.13
C ARG A 81 -12.06 13.92 -4.21
N LEU A 82 -11.99 12.62 -3.91
CA LEU A 82 -11.48 11.56 -4.79
C LEU A 82 -10.02 11.78 -5.25
N GLN A 83 -9.24 12.55 -4.51
CA GLN A 83 -7.80 12.64 -4.74
C GLN A 83 -7.12 11.42 -4.10
N LEU A 84 -6.17 10.81 -4.81
CA LEU A 84 -5.36 9.70 -4.32
C LEU A 84 -4.31 10.25 -3.36
N ILE A 85 -4.50 10.05 -2.05
CA ILE A 85 -3.66 10.62 -0.99
C ILE A 85 -2.59 9.67 -0.46
N ALA A 86 -2.77 8.37 -0.69
CA ALA A 86 -1.78 7.34 -0.39
C ALA A 86 -1.95 6.18 -1.37
N MET A 87 -0.85 5.55 -1.75
CA MET A 87 -0.87 4.37 -2.60
C MET A 87 0.23 3.39 -2.23
N ALA A 88 0.00 2.12 -2.56
CA ALA A 88 1.03 1.10 -2.54
C ALA A 88 1.04 0.34 -3.87
N HIS A 89 2.22 -0.10 -4.26
CA HIS A 89 2.46 -1.02 -5.37
C HIS A 89 3.04 -2.31 -4.80
N LEU A 90 2.45 -3.42 -5.15
CA LEU A 90 2.93 -4.76 -4.85
C LEU A 90 3.29 -5.41 -6.20
N GLY A 91 4.57 -5.39 -6.52
CA GLY A 91 5.14 -5.95 -7.74
C GLY A 91 5.47 -7.42 -7.56
N TYR A 92 5.17 -8.25 -8.56
CA TYR A 92 5.51 -9.66 -8.57
C TYR A 92 6.64 -9.93 -9.54
N GLY A 93 7.61 -10.76 -9.10
CA GLY A 93 8.70 -11.23 -9.96
C GLY A 93 8.23 -12.19 -11.05
N ALA A 94 9.19 -12.72 -11.82
CA ALA A 94 8.92 -13.72 -12.86
C ALA A 94 8.27 -15.00 -12.31
N THR A 95 8.54 -15.32 -11.04
CA THR A 95 7.91 -16.43 -10.30
C THR A 95 6.95 -15.85 -9.25
N PRO A 96 5.67 -15.63 -9.58
CA PRO A 96 4.73 -14.85 -8.74
C PRO A 96 4.49 -15.41 -7.34
N GLN A 97 4.81 -16.68 -7.08
CA GLN A 97 4.61 -17.32 -5.77
C GLN A 97 5.85 -17.26 -4.87
N ALA A 98 7.00 -16.83 -5.37
CA ALA A 98 8.21 -16.77 -4.55
C ALA A 98 8.18 -15.52 -3.67
N ASP A 99 8.29 -14.37 -4.28
CA ASP A 99 8.45 -13.09 -3.59
C ASP A 99 7.62 -11.98 -4.25
N ALA A 100 7.21 -11.01 -3.46
CA ALA A 100 6.59 -9.79 -3.95
C ALA A 100 7.26 -8.57 -3.33
N GLU A 101 7.53 -7.55 -4.13
CA GLU A 101 8.13 -6.30 -3.69
C GLU A 101 7.06 -5.28 -3.34
N PHE A 102 7.17 -4.68 -2.16
CA PHE A 102 6.24 -3.66 -1.68
C PHE A 102 6.87 -2.28 -1.71
N GLY A 103 6.19 -1.34 -2.37
CA GLY A 103 6.50 0.08 -2.31
C GLY A 103 5.28 0.91 -1.95
N VAL A 104 5.46 1.95 -1.13
CA VAL A 104 4.37 2.80 -0.64
C VAL A 104 4.74 4.28 -0.71
N SER A 105 3.74 5.13 -0.94
CA SER A 105 3.87 6.58 -0.81
C SER A 105 2.62 7.19 -0.18
N VAL A 106 2.81 8.18 0.68
CA VAL A 106 1.75 8.92 1.38
C VAL A 106 2.04 10.40 1.25
N LEU A 107 1.09 11.16 0.69
CA LEU A 107 1.22 12.62 0.57
C LEU A 107 1.42 13.25 1.96
N LYS A 108 2.21 14.31 2.03
CA LYS A 108 2.54 15.02 3.28
C LYS A 108 1.29 15.38 4.09
N SER A 109 0.23 15.85 3.42
CA SER A 109 -1.07 16.21 4.03
C SER A 109 -1.84 15.04 4.64
N ALA A 110 -1.47 13.79 4.32
CA ALA A 110 -2.15 12.56 4.78
C ALA A 110 -1.28 11.72 5.73
N ARG A 111 -0.13 12.23 6.16
CA ARG A 111 0.76 11.54 7.12
C ARG A 111 0.18 11.59 8.54
N GLY A 112 0.71 10.73 9.41
CA GLY A 112 0.22 10.61 10.79
C GLY A 112 -1.09 9.83 10.94
N LEU A 113 -1.79 9.50 9.83
CA LEU A 113 -3.06 8.76 9.84
C LEU A 113 -2.89 7.23 9.77
N GLY A 114 -1.69 6.72 9.84
CA GLY A 114 -1.39 5.28 9.76
C GLY A 114 -1.64 4.64 8.39
N LEU A 115 -1.78 5.44 7.31
CA LEU A 115 -2.14 4.94 5.98
C LEU A 115 -1.07 3.99 5.41
N GLY A 116 0.21 4.27 5.62
CA GLY A 116 1.31 3.40 5.17
C GLY A 116 1.22 2.01 5.78
N ALA A 117 1.02 1.91 7.10
CA ALA A 117 0.89 0.62 7.80
C ALA A 117 -0.37 -0.16 7.34
N ARG A 118 -1.48 0.53 7.09
CA ARG A 118 -2.71 -0.09 6.57
C ARG A 118 -2.55 -0.61 5.15
N LEU A 119 -1.87 0.15 4.28
CA LEU A 119 -1.54 -0.27 2.92
C LEU A 119 -0.59 -1.48 2.96
N PHE A 120 0.38 -1.49 3.88
CA PHE A 120 1.29 -2.61 4.07
C PHE A 120 0.53 -3.88 4.50
N ALA A 121 -0.36 -3.78 5.49
CA ALA A 121 -1.19 -4.89 5.94
C ALA A 121 -2.10 -5.41 4.82
N ARG A 122 -2.70 -4.51 4.03
CA ARG A 122 -3.54 -4.88 2.88
C ARG A 122 -2.74 -5.62 1.81
N ALA A 123 -1.54 -5.15 1.49
CA ALA A 123 -0.64 -5.79 0.53
C ALA A 123 -0.21 -7.17 1.02
N GLY A 124 0.19 -7.30 2.29
CA GLY A 124 0.55 -8.60 2.90
C GLY A 124 -0.59 -9.62 2.89
N MET A 125 -1.82 -9.18 3.20
CA MET A 125 -3.01 -10.04 3.10
C MET A 125 -3.26 -10.50 1.65
N HIS A 126 -3.12 -9.59 0.68
CA HIS A 126 -3.29 -9.91 -0.74
C HIS A 126 -2.20 -10.89 -1.22
N ALA A 127 -0.93 -10.61 -0.93
CA ALA A 127 0.20 -11.47 -1.27
C ALA A 127 0.02 -12.88 -0.69
N ARG A 128 -0.35 -12.96 0.61
CA ARG A 128 -0.69 -14.22 1.28
C ARG A 128 -1.77 -15.01 0.52
N ASN A 129 -2.86 -14.34 0.12
CA ASN A 129 -3.97 -14.98 -0.59
C ASN A 129 -3.59 -15.45 -2.01
N ARG A 130 -2.49 -14.93 -2.57
CA ARG A 130 -1.87 -15.39 -3.83
C ARG A 130 -0.76 -16.43 -3.63
N ASN A 131 -0.61 -16.98 -2.43
CA ASN A 131 0.42 -17.97 -2.07
C ASN A 131 1.85 -17.43 -2.16
N VAL A 132 2.06 -16.11 -2.07
CA VAL A 132 3.39 -15.52 -1.95
C VAL A 132 3.98 -15.89 -0.59
N LYS A 133 5.24 -16.33 -0.59
CA LYS A 133 5.93 -16.75 0.65
C LYS A 133 6.58 -15.59 1.38
N THR A 134 7.15 -14.65 0.64
CA THR A 134 7.89 -13.52 1.21
C THR A 134 7.46 -12.21 0.58
N MET A 135 7.17 -11.20 1.39
CA MET A 135 7.03 -9.83 0.93
C MET A 135 8.31 -9.06 1.27
N CYS A 136 8.97 -8.54 0.24
CA CYS A 136 10.22 -7.80 0.34
C CYS A 136 9.98 -6.30 0.27
N ILE A 137 10.79 -5.54 0.99
CA ILE A 137 10.81 -4.09 0.96
C ILE A 137 12.26 -3.65 0.82
N HIS A 138 12.53 -2.87 -0.24
CA HIS A 138 13.80 -2.15 -0.38
C HIS A 138 13.60 -0.73 0.13
N ALA A 139 14.41 -0.27 1.05
CA ALA A 139 14.31 1.05 1.66
C ALA A 139 15.70 1.63 1.92
N LEU A 140 15.79 2.96 1.92
CA LEU A 140 16.97 3.64 2.46
C LEU A 140 16.96 3.55 3.99
N THR A 141 18.13 3.44 4.63
CA THR A 141 18.25 3.37 6.10
C THR A 141 17.64 4.60 6.79
N GLN A 142 17.65 5.75 6.14
CA GLN A 142 17.00 6.97 6.64
C GLN A 142 15.47 6.95 6.52
N ASN A 143 14.87 5.98 5.82
CA ASN A 143 13.42 5.82 5.75
C ASN A 143 12.87 5.13 7.02
N SER A 144 13.08 5.78 8.17
CA SER A 144 12.68 5.26 9.47
C SER A 144 11.19 4.91 9.55
N ALA A 145 10.34 5.65 8.83
CA ALA A 145 8.89 5.38 8.79
C ALA A 145 8.58 4.03 8.14
N MET A 146 9.22 3.71 6.99
CA MET A 146 9.01 2.43 6.31
C MET A 146 9.61 1.27 7.11
N LEU A 147 10.83 1.44 7.63
CA LEU A 147 11.48 0.43 8.47
C LEU A 147 10.66 0.12 9.73
N LYS A 148 10.10 1.14 10.39
CA LYS A 148 9.21 0.96 11.54
C LYS A 148 7.95 0.17 11.17
N ILE A 149 7.34 0.43 10.00
CA ILE A 149 6.19 -0.34 9.51
C ILE A 149 6.57 -1.81 9.33
N ALA A 150 7.70 -2.08 8.67
CA ALA A 150 8.17 -3.44 8.42
C ALA A 150 8.50 -4.20 9.73
N ILE A 151 9.24 -3.57 10.64
CA ILE A 151 9.61 -4.15 11.95
C ILE A 151 8.35 -4.44 12.78
N ASN A 152 7.41 -3.51 12.85
CA ASN A 152 6.17 -3.69 13.60
C ASN A 152 5.30 -4.82 13.01
N ALA A 153 5.44 -5.12 11.72
CA ALA A 153 4.78 -6.25 11.07
C ALA A 153 5.49 -7.59 11.31
N GLY A 154 6.69 -7.58 11.91
CA GLY A 154 7.49 -8.77 12.16
C GLY A 154 8.45 -9.13 11.02
N ALA A 155 8.76 -8.20 10.12
CA ALA A 155 9.75 -8.40 9.09
C ALA A 155 11.18 -8.44 9.69
N ARG A 156 12.03 -9.32 9.15
CA ARG A 156 13.47 -9.30 9.40
C ARG A 156 14.11 -8.22 8.53
N VAL A 157 14.82 -7.31 9.16
CA VAL A 157 15.53 -6.22 8.46
C VAL A 157 17.02 -6.51 8.41
N VAL A 158 17.61 -6.32 7.24
CA VAL A 158 19.07 -6.43 6.98
C VAL A 158 19.54 -5.08 6.43
N TYR A 159 20.65 -4.59 6.94
CA TYR A 159 21.19 -3.28 6.59
C TYR A 159 22.45 -3.44 5.72
N TYR A 160 22.52 -2.68 4.63
CA TYR A 160 23.63 -2.63 3.69
C TYR A 160 24.08 -1.17 3.47
N GLY A 161 24.85 -0.63 4.39
CA GLY A 161 25.29 0.76 4.33
C GLY A 161 24.10 1.73 4.39
N THR A 162 23.82 2.44 3.29
CA THR A 162 22.72 3.40 3.18
C THR A 162 21.39 2.76 2.80
N GLU A 163 21.36 1.47 2.51
CA GLU A 163 20.18 0.71 2.12
C GLU A 163 19.80 -0.31 3.20
N ALA A 164 18.55 -0.70 3.21
CA ALA A 164 18.03 -1.75 4.06
C ALA A 164 16.99 -2.57 3.30
N GLU A 165 17.02 -3.86 3.53
CA GLU A 165 16.03 -4.79 3.00
C GLU A 165 15.24 -5.41 4.15
N ALA A 166 13.92 -5.42 4.03
CA ALA A 166 13.05 -6.06 5.00
C ALA A 166 12.29 -7.22 4.35
N TYR A 167 12.25 -8.36 5.02
CA TYR A 167 11.65 -9.60 4.55
C TYR A 167 10.55 -10.02 5.51
N LEU A 168 9.30 -9.96 5.07
CA LEU A 168 8.15 -10.44 5.82
C LEU A 168 7.76 -11.83 5.31
N GLN A 169 7.94 -12.85 6.15
CA GLN A 169 7.43 -14.19 5.87
C GLN A 169 5.90 -14.22 6.01
N LEU A 170 5.21 -14.66 4.97
CA LEU A 170 3.77 -14.72 4.93
C LEU A 170 3.29 -16.14 5.24
N PRO A 171 2.35 -16.31 6.19
CA PRO A 171 1.76 -17.63 6.46
C PRO A 171 0.93 -18.09 5.26
N ALA A 172 0.64 -19.39 5.19
CA ALA A 172 -0.22 -19.96 4.16
C ALA A 172 -1.60 -19.26 4.11
N PRO A 173 -2.22 -19.13 2.92
CA PRO A 173 -3.54 -18.51 2.79
C PRO A 173 -4.58 -19.28 3.61
N ALA A 174 -5.55 -18.55 4.15
CA ALA A 174 -6.65 -19.10 4.91
C ALA A 174 -7.99 -18.58 4.35
N MET A 175 -9.06 -19.34 4.54
CA MET A 175 -10.39 -18.99 3.99
C MET A 175 -10.91 -17.66 4.54
N ASP A 176 -10.66 -17.39 5.82
CA ASP A 176 -11.04 -16.15 6.49
C ASP A 176 -10.35 -14.91 5.90
N THR A 177 -9.07 -15.02 5.51
CA THR A 177 -8.34 -13.90 4.89
C THR A 177 -8.85 -13.59 3.49
N ARG A 178 -9.29 -14.62 2.75
CA ARG A 178 -9.91 -14.42 1.43
C ARG A 178 -11.27 -13.73 1.54
N LEU A 179 -12.07 -14.11 2.53
CA LEU A 179 -13.35 -13.47 2.81
C LEU A 179 -13.17 -12.03 3.27
N ALA A 180 -12.25 -11.78 4.21
CA ALA A 180 -11.92 -10.45 4.70
C ALA A 180 -11.49 -9.53 3.55
N GLN A 181 -10.62 -9.99 2.67
CA GLN A 181 -10.18 -9.23 1.49
C GLN A 181 -11.36 -8.83 0.58
N ARG A 182 -12.29 -9.75 0.33
CA ARG A 182 -13.47 -9.46 -0.50
C ARG A 182 -14.39 -8.43 0.15
N LEU A 183 -14.61 -8.52 1.45
CA LEU A 183 -15.44 -7.56 2.21
C LEU A 183 -14.80 -6.17 2.21
N GLU A 184 -13.50 -6.06 2.48
CA GLU A 184 -12.79 -4.80 2.43
C GLU A 184 -12.86 -4.16 1.04
N GLN A 185 -12.70 -4.96 -0.02
CA GLN A 185 -12.79 -4.46 -1.40
C GLN A 185 -14.20 -3.92 -1.70
N ARG A 186 -15.25 -4.66 -1.34
CA ARG A 186 -16.64 -4.21 -1.54
C ARG A 186 -16.93 -2.91 -0.76
N PHE A 187 -16.45 -2.83 0.48
CA PHE A 187 -16.58 -1.62 1.28
C PHE A 187 -15.87 -0.43 0.63
N ALA A 188 -14.64 -0.61 0.15
CA ALA A 188 -13.88 0.45 -0.51
C ALA A 188 -14.52 0.89 -1.84
N ASP A 189 -15.11 -0.04 -2.60
CA ASP A 189 -15.83 0.29 -3.84
C ASP A 189 -17.13 1.05 -3.55
N ALA A 190 -17.88 0.67 -2.51
CA ALA A 190 -19.08 1.39 -2.07
C ALA A 190 -18.74 2.81 -1.59
N ASP A 191 -17.72 2.97 -0.73
CA ASP A 191 -17.24 4.29 -0.26
C ASP A 191 -16.85 5.20 -1.44
N TYR A 192 -16.10 4.66 -2.41
CA TYR A 192 -15.72 5.42 -3.59
C TYR A 192 -16.93 5.83 -4.44
N PHE A 193 -17.89 4.94 -4.62
CA PHE A 193 -19.13 5.24 -5.35
C PHE A 193 -19.92 6.35 -4.67
N LEU A 194 -20.10 6.29 -3.35
CA LEU A 194 -20.80 7.32 -2.58
C LEU A 194 -20.10 8.68 -2.67
N LYS A 195 -18.79 8.73 -2.55
CA LYS A 195 -18.00 9.95 -2.74
C LYS A 195 -18.18 10.54 -4.14
N LYS A 196 -18.22 9.68 -5.17
CA LYS A 196 -18.43 10.10 -6.56
C LYS A 196 -19.81 10.69 -6.78
N GLN A 197 -20.86 10.09 -6.21
CA GLN A 197 -22.23 10.62 -6.28
C GLN A 197 -22.34 11.95 -5.55
N TRP A 198 -21.76 12.05 -4.36
CA TRP A 198 -21.76 13.28 -3.58
C TRP A 198 -21.07 14.44 -4.33
N LEU A 199 -19.92 14.19 -4.97
CA LEU A 199 -19.22 15.19 -5.77
C LEU A 199 -20.03 15.63 -7.00
N ARG A 200 -20.75 14.70 -7.65
CA ARG A 200 -21.64 15.05 -8.77
C ARG A 200 -22.81 15.92 -8.32
N ALA A 201 -23.39 15.63 -7.16
CA ALA A 201 -24.52 16.39 -6.62
C ALA A 201 -24.13 17.80 -6.13
N ASN A 202 -22.87 17.97 -5.64
CA ASN A 202 -22.42 19.22 -5.01
C ASN A 202 -21.33 19.96 -5.81
N GLY A 203 -20.85 19.40 -6.90
CA GLY A 203 -19.81 20.01 -7.76
C GLY A 203 -20.34 20.86 -8.91
N SER A 204 -21.66 21.07 -8.99
CA SER A 204 -22.35 21.95 -9.94
C SER A 204 -22.67 23.33 -9.36
N ARG A 205 -21.98 23.72 -8.27
CA ARG A 205 -22.10 25.08 -7.67
C ARG A 205 -20.76 25.78 -7.73
#